data_0d00f4f5093bc1f432fa114ee9766b8a
#
_entry.id   0d00f4f5093bc1f432fa114ee9766b8a
#
_cell.length_a   1.000
_cell.length_b   1.000
_cell.length_c   1.000
_cell.angle_alpha   90.00
_cell.angle_beta   90.00
_cell.angle_gamma   90.00
#
_symmetry.space_group_name_H-M   'P 1'
#
loop_
_entity.id
_entity.type
_entity.pdbx_description
1 polymer ?
#
loop_
_entity_poly.entity_id
_entity_poly.type
_entity_poly.pdbx_seq_one_letter_code
_entity_poly.pdbx_strand_id
1 'polypeptide(L)' 'MEDVQNILETQLILGKQVLEIIFDLLKDETKIGSVLPLNINDYGFKITVEKEVEL' A
#
# COMPACT_ATOMS: atom_id res chain seq x y z
N MET A 1 7.58 -25.20 -3.37
CA MET A 1 6.22 -24.72 -3.54
C MET A 1 5.96 -23.53 -2.63
N GLU A 2 5.40 -22.49 -3.20
CA GLU A 2 5.07 -21.34 -2.39
C GLU A 2 4.00 -21.67 -1.39
N ASP A 3 4.22 -21.27 -0.18
CA ASP A 3 3.23 -21.49 0.85
C ASP A 3 2.10 -20.49 0.71
N VAL A 4 0.91 -21.04 0.74
CA VAL A 4 -0.28 -20.20 0.81
C VAL A 4 -0.19 -19.26 2.00
N GLN A 5 0.45 -19.73 3.08
CA GLN A 5 0.63 -18.94 4.27
C GLN A 5 1.44 -17.68 4.02
N ASN A 6 2.52 -17.80 3.22
CA ASN A 6 3.34 -16.64 2.88
C ASN A 6 2.55 -15.63 2.06
N ILE A 7 1.71 -16.12 1.16
CA ILE A 7 0.88 -15.24 0.35
C ILE A 7 -0.10 -14.48 1.23
N LEU A 8 -0.74 -15.19 2.17
CA LEU A 8 -1.68 -14.56 3.09
C LEU A 8 -1.01 -13.54 3.98
N GLU A 9 0.17 -13.86 4.50
CA GLU A 9 0.91 -12.92 5.32
C GLU A 9 1.28 -11.67 4.53
N THR A 10 1.72 -11.86 3.29
CA THR A 10 2.06 -10.73 2.43
C THR A 10 0.84 -9.85 2.20
N GLN A 11 -0.32 -10.45 1.95
CA GLN A 11 -1.55 -9.71 1.76
C GLN A 11 -1.92 -8.90 2.98
N LEU A 12 -1.76 -9.49 4.16
CA LEU A 12 -2.09 -8.80 5.40
C LEU A 12 -1.16 -7.62 5.63
N ILE A 13 0.12 -7.80 5.38
CA ILE A 13 1.11 -6.74 5.56
C ILE A 13 0.85 -5.61 4.56
N LEU A 14 0.63 -5.93 3.30
CA LEU A 14 0.35 -4.93 2.29
C LEU A 14 -0.95 -4.19 2.60
N GLY A 15 -1.97 -4.92 3.01
CA GLY A 15 -3.23 -4.31 3.36
C GLY A 15 -3.08 -3.33 4.50
N LYS A 16 -2.32 -3.72 5.52
CA LYS A 16 -2.06 -2.85 6.66
C LYS A 16 -1.32 -1.59 6.24
N GLN A 17 -0.30 -1.75 5.40
CA GLN A 17 0.48 -0.60 4.95
C GLN A 17 -0.35 0.35 4.09
N VAL A 18 -1.19 -0.19 3.22
CA VAL A 18 -2.09 0.64 2.41
C VAL A 18 -3.06 1.39 3.30
N LEU A 19 -3.61 0.75 4.32
CA LEU A 19 -4.52 1.40 5.25
C LEU A 19 -3.82 2.51 6.03
N GLU A 20 -2.59 2.28 6.44
CA GLU A 20 -1.82 3.31 7.13
C GLU A 20 -1.61 4.53 6.25
N ILE A 21 -1.33 4.31 4.98
CA ILE A 21 -1.19 5.40 4.02
C ILE A 21 -2.51 6.16 3.89
N ILE A 22 -3.62 5.43 3.76
CA ILE A 22 -4.92 6.05 3.62
C ILE A 22 -5.24 6.91 4.85
N PHE A 23 -4.99 6.38 6.05
CA PHE A 23 -5.23 7.15 7.26
C PHE A 23 -4.35 8.39 7.33
N ASP A 24 -3.11 8.26 6.90
CA ASP A 24 -2.19 9.40 6.88
C ASP A 24 -2.70 10.48 5.93
N LEU A 25 -3.17 10.08 4.77
CA LEU A 25 -3.73 11.02 3.81
C LEU A 25 -5.01 11.67 4.32
N LEU A 26 -5.80 10.94 5.10
CA LEU A 26 -7.00 11.51 5.69
C LEU A 26 -6.69 12.53 6.77
N LYS A 27 -5.60 12.34 7.49
CA LYS A 27 -5.21 13.26 8.54
C LYS A 27 -4.60 14.54 8.01
N ASP A 28 -3.93 14.46 6.88
CA ASP A 28 -3.22 15.60 6.32
C ASP A 28 -3.91 16.05 5.04
N GLU A 29 -4.62 17.16 5.14
CA GLU A 29 -5.38 17.68 4.01
C GLU A 29 -4.49 18.14 2.86
N THR A 30 -3.22 18.43 3.14
CA THR A 30 -2.31 18.90 2.12
C THR A 30 -1.72 17.77 1.30
N LYS A 31 -1.76 16.56 1.81
CA LYS A 31 -1.25 15.40 1.08
C LYS A 31 -2.32 14.84 0.16
N ILE A 32 -1.96 14.60 -1.07
CA ILE A 32 -2.90 14.04 -2.05
C ILE A 32 -2.55 12.62 -2.46
N GLY A 33 -1.36 12.16 -2.17
CA GLY A 33 -0.97 10.81 -2.53
C GLY A 33 0.31 10.35 -1.88
N SER A 34 0.58 9.07 -2.00
CA SER A 34 1.78 8.46 -1.47
C SER A 34 2.11 7.22 -2.28
N VAL A 35 3.37 6.84 -2.27
CA VAL A 35 3.86 5.68 -3.00
C VAL A 35 4.41 4.67 -2.01
N LEU A 36 4.02 3.42 -2.17
CA LEU A 36 4.52 2.32 -1.38
C LEU A 36 5.41 1.45 -2.27
N PRO A 37 6.73 1.50 -2.10
CA PRO A 37 7.62 0.64 -2.86
C PRO A 37 7.69 -0.74 -2.23
N LEU A 38 7.85 -1.76 -3.04
CA LEU A 38 8.06 -3.11 -2.54
C LEU A 38 8.92 -3.92 -3.50
N ASN A 39 9.58 -4.91 -2.95
CA ASN A 39 10.40 -5.85 -3.71
C ASN A 39 9.86 -7.25 -3.53
N ILE A 40 9.64 -7.92 -4.66
CA ILE A 40 9.20 -9.31 -4.64
C ILE A 40 10.02 -10.05 -5.69
N ASN A 41 10.73 -11.10 -5.26
CA ASN A 41 11.53 -11.94 -6.17
C ASN A 41 12.50 -11.12 -7.03
N ASP A 42 13.21 -10.18 -6.41
CA ASP A 42 14.19 -9.34 -7.07
C ASP A 42 13.61 -8.34 -8.06
N TYR A 43 12.30 -8.22 -8.11
CA TYR A 43 11.64 -7.21 -8.92
C TYR A 43 11.11 -6.10 -8.03
N GLY A 44 11.26 -4.89 -8.50
CA GLY A 44 10.72 -3.73 -7.80
C GLY A 44 9.33 -3.40 -8.29
N PHE A 45 8.44 -3.16 -7.34
CA PHE A 45 7.07 -2.74 -7.63
C PHE A 45 6.76 -1.50 -6.82
N LYS A 46 5.76 -0.78 -7.23
CA LYS A 46 5.26 0.33 -6.43
C LYS A 46 3.75 0.39 -6.52
N ILE A 47 3.15 0.73 -5.40
CA ILE A 47 1.72 0.94 -5.31
C ILE A 47 1.50 2.41 -5.01
N THR A 48 0.70 3.05 -5.83
CA THR A 48 0.39 4.47 -5.64
C THR A 48 -1.01 4.60 -5.08
N VAL A 49 -1.13 5.36 -4.00
CA VAL A 49 -2.42 5.66 -3.37
C VAL A 49 -2.66 7.14 -3.53
N GLU A 50 -3.76 7.51 -4.15
CA GLU A 50 -4.09 8.90 -4.39
C GLU A 50 -5.49 9.21 -3.90
N LYS A 51 -5.65 10.40 -3.37
CA LYS A 51 -6.98 10.92 -3.06
C LYS A 51 -7.66 11.36 -4.33
N GLU A 52 -8.92 11.01 -4.45
CA GLU A 52 -9.75 11.59 -5.48
C GLU A 52 -10.73 12.52 -4.80
N VAL A 53 -10.77 13.72 -5.28
CA VAL A 53 -11.71 14.71 -4.75
C VAL A 53 -12.95 14.67 -5.59
N GLU A 54 -14.06 14.26 -4.98
CA GLU A 54 -15.33 14.26 -5.66
C GLU A 54 -16.04 15.57 -5.36
N LEU A 55 -16.45 16.21 -6.42
CA LEU A 55 -17.14 17.49 -6.31
C LEU A 55 -18.66 17.32 -6.35
#